data_c6867eff63d264348b62269d60945e7a
#
_entry.id   c6867eff63d264348b62269d60945e7a
#
_cell.length_a   1.000
_cell.length_b   1.000
_cell.length_c   1.000
_cell.angle_alpha   90.00
_cell.angle_beta   90.00
_cell.angle_gamma   90.00
#
_symmetry.space_group_name_H-M   'P 1'
#
loop_
_entity.id
_entity.type
_entity.pdbx_description
1 polymer ?
#
loop_
_entity_poly.entity_id
_entity_poly.type
_entity_poly.pdbx_seq_one_letter_code
_entity_poly.pdbx_strand_id
1 'polypeptide(L)'
;MIFQKKYSIYFYISLIILVLYGLFALYAIVSSQWDQVVVPDDAFGAALGRRVLTTRIIGVVTLLSGFAVSLFYPQIFGRFLVFAVIWSWISFIDDSVAFQEGVLEATKMVGGYLVIFRPVYLLLVTYILVEHWVRYGEKFE
;
A
#
# COMPACT_ATOMS: atom_id res chain seq x y z
N MET A 1 -15.41 -13.60 -12.01
CA MET A 1 -14.62 -13.28 -10.80
C MET A 1 -13.15 -13.53 -11.07
N ILE A 2 -12.25 -12.74 -10.44
CA ILE A 2 -10.78 -12.89 -10.56
C ILE A 2 -10.33 -14.32 -10.27
N PHE A 3 -11.00 -15.01 -9.34
CA PHE A 3 -10.70 -16.39 -8.95
C PHE A 3 -10.93 -17.46 -10.03
N GLN A 4 -11.50 -17.11 -11.17
CA GLN A 4 -11.58 -18.01 -12.34
C GLN A 4 -10.26 -18.06 -13.12
N LYS A 5 -9.34 -17.12 -12.88
CA LYS A 5 -8.01 -17.10 -13.48
C LYS A 5 -7.07 -17.97 -12.65
N LYS A 6 -6.26 -18.80 -13.32
CA LYS A 6 -5.26 -19.65 -12.65
C LYS A 6 -3.98 -18.86 -12.39
N TYR A 7 -3.78 -18.43 -11.16
CA TYR A 7 -2.53 -17.86 -10.65
C TYR A 7 -1.76 -18.90 -9.83
N SER A 8 -0.51 -18.57 -9.50
CA SER A 8 0.28 -19.40 -8.57
C SER A 8 -0.25 -19.30 -7.15
N ILE A 9 0.11 -20.28 -6.32
CA ILE A 9 -0.19 -20.22 -4.89
C ILE A 9 0.43 -18.99 -4.22
N TYR A 10 1.62 -18.58 -4.68
CA TYR A 10 2.32 -17.41 -4.17
C TYR A 10 1.60 -16.11 -4.47
N PHE A 11 0.90 -16.02 -5.61
CA PHE A 11 0.04 -14.88 -5.93
C PHE A 11 -1.07 -14.72 -4.89
N TYR A 12 -1.77 -15.80 -4.56
CA TYR A 12 -2.86 -15.74 -3.57
C TYR A 12 -2.34 -15.45 -2.17
N ILE A 13 -1.21 -16.02 -1.77
CA ILE A 13 -0.56 -15.73 -0.48
C ILE A 13 -0.19 -14.23 -0.42
N SER A 14 0.45 -13.71 -1.46
CA SER A 14 0.81 -12.28 -1.53
C SER A 14 -0.42 -11.38 -1.47
N LEU A 15 -1.48 -11.74 -2.17
CA LEU A 15 -2.73 -11.00 -2.16
C LEU A 15 -3.36 -10.96 -0.76
N ILE A 16 -3.41 -12.10 -0.07
CA ILE A 16 -3.91 -12.19 1.31
C ILE A 16 -3.08 -11.30 2.24
N ILE A 17 -1.75 -11.37 2.15
CA ILE A 17 -0.85 -10.54 2.97
C ILE A 17 -1.11 -9.05 2.71
N LEU A 18 -1.28 -8.64 1.44
CA LEU A 18 -1.56 -7.24 1.09
C LEU A 18 -2.92 -6.76 1.62
N VAL A 19 -3.95 -7.61 1.56
CA VAL A 19 -5.26 -7.27 2.12
C VAL A 19 -5.19 -7.15 3.63
N LEU A 20 -4.55 -8.10 4.31
CA LEU A 20 -4.36 -8.04 5.77
C LEU A 20 -3.55 -6.82 6.18
N TYR A 21 -2.50 -6.48 5.44
CA TYR A 21 -1.73 -5.26 5.65
C TYR A 21 -2.60 -4.00 5.50
N GLY A 22 -3.44 -3.93 4.46
CA GLY A 22 -4.37 -2.83 4.24
C GLY A 22 -5.39 -2.68 5.37
N LEU A 23 -5.97 -3.78 5.84
CA LEU A 23 -6.89 -3.79 6.97
C LEU A 23 -6.21 -3.36 8.27
N PHE A 24 -4.97 -3.83 8.50
CA PHE A 24 -4.18 -3.42 9.66
C PHE A 24 -3.82 -1.93 9.60
N ALA A 25 -3.48 -1.41 8.42
CA ALA A 25 -3.24 0.02 8.21
C ALA A 25 -4.51 0.84 8.49
N LEU A 26 -5.68 0.37 8.03
CA LEU A 26 -6.95 1.01 8.31
C LEU A 26 -7.25 1.03 9.82
N TYR A 27 -7.02 -0.09 10.50
CA TYR A 27 -7.15 -0.16 11.97
C TYR A 27 -6.23 0.85 12.66
N ALA A 28 -4.96 0.94 12.26
CA ALA A 28 -4.00 1.88 12.83
C ALA A 28 -4.45 3.34 12.65
N ILE A 29 -4.99 3.68 11.48
CA ILE A 29 -5.53 5.03 11.19
C ILE A 29 -6.73 5.33 12.08
N VAL A 30 -7.71 4.41 12.15
CA VAL A 30 -8.93 4.60 12.94
C VAL A 30 -8.64 4.67 14.44
N SER A 31 -7.65 3.91 14.93
CA SER A 31 -7.24 3.93 16.34
C SER A 31 -6.31 5.10 16.70
N SER A 32 -6.06 6.03 15.78
CA SER A 32 -5.14 7.17 15.95
C SER A 32 -3.69 6.78 16.28
N GLN A 33 -3.29 5.53 15.97
CA GLN A 33 -1.92 5.06 16.21
C GLN A 33 -0.90 5.72 15.27
N TRP A 34 -1.37 6.28 14.17
CA TRP A 34 -0.54 6.99 13.21
C TRP A 34 0.08 8.27 13.78
N ASP A 35 -0.67 9.02 14.59
CA ASP A 35 -0.18 10.27 15.16
C ASP A 35 1.06 10.08 16.04
N GLN A 36 1.26 8.86 16.54
CA GLN A 36 2.40 8.52 17.39
C GLN A 36 3.67 8.26 16.59
N VAL A 37 3.58 8.06 15.28
CA VAL A 37 4.71 7.83 14.39
C VAL A 37 5.26 9.14 13.83
N VAL A 38 4.41 10.15 13.73
CA VAL A 38 4.74 11.46 13.19
C VAL A 38 5.20 12.37 14.32
N VAL A 39 6.45 12.83 14.25
CA VAL A 39 7.07 13.68 15.27
C VAL A 39 7.51 15.00 14.61
N PRO A 40 6.64 16.00 14.53
CA PRO A 40 6.98 17.27 13.91
C PRO A 40 7.79 18.14 14.88
N ASP A 41 9.03 18.45 14.54
CA ASP A 41 9.89 19.34 15.32
C ASP A 41 9.72 20.80 14.91
N ASP A 42 9.32 21.06 13.65
CA ASP A 42 9.18 22.39 13.08
C ASP A 42 7.98 22.49 12.10
N ALA A 43 7.81 23.65 11.50
CA ALA A 43 6.71 23.89 10.54
C ALA A 43 6.83 23.02 9.28
N PHE A 44 8.05 22.75 8.80
CA PHE A 44 8.30 21.89 7.66
C PHE A 44 7.98 20.43 8.00
N GLY A 45 8.48 19.93 9.12
CA GLY A 45 8.19 18.58 9.63
C GLY A 45 6.69 18.37 9.85
N ALA A 46 5.99 19.35 10.42
CA ALA A 46 4.54 19.29 10.60
C ALA A 46 3.77 19.21 9.25
N ALA A 47 4.23 19.97 8.23
CA ALA A 47 3.64 19.93 6.90
C ALA A 47 3.88 18.58 6.21
N LEU A 48 5.11 18.06 6.30
CA LEU A 48 5.49 16.76 5.75
C LEU A 48 4.72 15.63 6.44
N GLY A 49 4.59 15.66 7.76
CA GLY A 49 3.81 14.69 8.53
C GLY A 49 2.34 14.64 8.12
N ARG A 50 1.70 15.81 7.96
CA ARG A 50 0.31 15.89 7.45
C ARG A 50 0.19 15.32 6.04
N ARG A 51 1.14 15.62 5.16
CA ARG A 51 1.19 15.06 3.81
C ARG A 51 1.27 13.53 3.84
N VAL A 52 2.18 12.98 4.61
CA VAL A 52 2.35 11.54 4.77
C VAL A 52 1.06 10.90 5.28
N LEU A 53 0.46 11.43 6.34
CA LEU A 53 -0.78 10.92 6.92
C LEU A 53 -1.92 10.94 5.90
N THR A 54 -2.14 12.09 5.22
CA THR A 54 -3.18 12.23 4.20
C THR A 54 -2.99 11.23 3.06
N THR A 55 -1.76 11.09 2.57
CA THR A 55 -1.41 10.13 1.52
C THR A 55 -1.71 8.69 1.96
N ARG A 56 -1.46 8.35 3.22
CA ARG A 56 -1.78 7.01 3.76
C ARG A 56 -3.29 6.75 3.81
N ILE A 57 -4.06 7.69 4.29
CA ILE A 57 -5.53 7.56 4.34
C ILE A 57 -6.08 7.36 2.94
N ILE A 58 -5.75 8.25 2.01
CA ILE A 58 -6.21 8.15 0.62
C ILE A 58 -5.76 6.83 0.00
N GLY A 59 -4.48 6.45 0.17
CA GLY A 59 -3.92 5.22 -0.38
C GLY A 59 -4.63 3.98 0.12
N VAL A 60 -4.79 3.82 1.43
CA VAL A 60 -5.45 2.65 2.02
C VAL A 60 -6.90 2.53 1.55
N VAL A 61 -7.67 3.62 1.60
CA VAL A 61 -9.07 3.63 1.16
C VAL A 61 -9.17 3.30 -0.33
N THR A 62 -8.32 3.92 -1.16
CA THR A 62 -8.34 3.69 -2.61
C THR A 62 -7.94 2.26 -2.96
N LEU A 63 -6.89 1.72 -2.32
CA LEU A 63 -6.43 0.35 -2.57
C LEU A 63 -7.45 -0.70 -2.13
N LEU A 64 -8.04 -0.56 -0.95
CA LEU A 64 -9.08 -1.48 -0.48
C LEU A 64 -10.34 -1.40 -1.34
N SER A 65 -10.78 -0.19 -1.68
CA SER A 65 -11.96 0.02 -2.55
C SER A 65 -11.71 -0.50 -3.96
N GLY A 66 -10.56 -0.19 -4.55
CA GLY A 66 -10.18 -0.65 -5.88
C GLY A 66 -10.05 -2.16 -5.95
N PHE A 67 -9.51 -2.79 -4.91
CA PHE A 67 -9.47 -4.25 -4.80
C PHE A 67 -10.89 -4.82 -4.74
N ALA A 68 -11.77 -4.30 -3.88
CA ALA A 68 -13.14 -4.76 -3.76
C ALA A 68 -13.90 -4.63 -5.10
N VAL A 69 -13.78 -3.49 -5.79
CA VAL A 69 -14.38 -3.28 -7.11
C VAL A 69 -13.83 -4.26 -8.14
N SER A 70 -12.53 -4.53 -8.13
CA SER A 70 -11.89 -5.45 -9.08
C SER A 70 -12.31 -6.91 -8.90
N LEU A 71 -12.84 -7.29 -7.74
CA LEU A 71 -13.44 -8.62 -7.55
C LEU A 71 -14.72 -8.80 -8.38
N PHE A 72 -15.50 -7.73 -8.54
CA PHE A 72 -16.73 -7.74 -9.35
C PHE A 72 -16.47 -7.48 -10.83
N TYR A 73 -15.43 -6.67 -11.13
CA TYR A 73 -15.08 -6.26 -12.49
C TYR A 73 -13.66 -6.71 -12.86
N PRO A 74 -13.43 -7.99 -13.20
CA PRO A 74 -12.10 -8.55 -13.45
C PRO A 74 -11.31 -7.86 -14.57
N GLN A 75 -11.99 -7.19 -15.50
CA GLN A 75 -11.35 -6.45 -16.60
C GLN A 75 -10.56 -5.24 -16.14
N ILE A 76 -10.86 -4.67 -14.98
CA ILE A 76 -10.13 -3.53 -14.45
C ILE A 76 -8.98 -3.93 -13.52
N PHE A 77 -8.87 -5.21 -13.16
CA PHE A 77 -7.90 -5.69 -12.18
C PHE A 77 -6.45 -5.38 -12.57
N GLY A 78 -6.10 -5.58 -13.84
CA GLY A 78 -4.74 -5.25 -14.31
C GLY A 78 -4.42 -3.76 -14.20
N ARG A 79 -5.35 -2.89 -14.58
CA ARG A 79 -5.20 -1.43 -14.44
C ARG A 79 -5.10 -1.00 -12.98
N PHE A 80 -5.91 -1.64 -12.13
CA PHE A 80 -5.83 -1.44 -10.68
C PHE A 80 -4.46 -1.82 -10.12
N LEU A 81 -3.88 -2.96 -10.54
CA LEU A 81 -2.55 -3.38 -10.10
C LEU A 81 -1.45 -2.39 -10.53
N VAL A 82 -1.52 -1.86 -11.75
CA VAL A 82 -0.58 -0.81 -12.20
C VAL A 82 -0.68 0.42 -11.30
N PHE A 83 -1.89 0.88 -11.02
CA PHE A 83 -2.12 1.98 -10.10
C PHE A 83 -1.57 1.67 -8.71
N ALA A 84 -1.85 0.47 -8.18
CA ALA A 84 -1.40 0.04 -6.85
C ALA A 84 0.14 0.03 -6.74
N VAL A 85 0.84 -0.42 -7.78
CA VAL A 85 2.31 -0.40 -7.81
C VAL A 85 2.83 1.03 -7.83
N ILE A 86 2.34 1.88 -8.73
CA ILE A 86 2.78 3.29 -8.83
C ILE A 86 2.56 4.00 -7.48
N TRP A 87 1.38 3.86 -6.90
CA TRP A 87 1.06 4.44 -5.61
C TRP A 87 1.98 3.94 -4.49
N SER A 88 2.29 2.64 -4.49
CA SER A 88 3.18 2.03 -3.50
C SER A 88 4.60 2.58 -3.60
N TRP A 89 5.12 2.77 -4.81
CA TRP A 89 6.43 3.38 -5.03
C TRP A 89 6.48 4.84 -4.59
N ILE A 90 5.48 5.65 -4.95
CA ILE A 90 5.38 7.05 -4.50
C ILE A 90 5.34 7.10 -2.97
N SER A 91 4.52 6.26 -2.36
CA SER A 91 4.42 6.19 -0.90
C SER A 91 5.71 5.76 -0.23
N PHE A 92 6.48 4.85 -0.84
CA PHE A 92 7.78 4.41 -0.33
C PHE A 92 8.82 5.53 -0.38
N ILE A 93 8.82 6.33 -1.46
CA ILE A 93 9.69 7.50 -1.59
C ILE A 93 9.34 8.54 -0.53
N ASP A 94 8.05 8.85 -0.36
CA ASP A 94 7.58 9.77 0.69
C ASP A 94 7.98 9.32 2.10
N ASP A 95 7.90 8.02 2.40
CA ASP A 95 8.37 7.47 3.68
C ASP A 95 9.86 7.66 3.85
N SER A 96 10.64 7.37 2.81
CA SER A 96 12.10 7.48 2.87
C SER A 96 12.53 8.92 3.15
N VAL A 97 11.88 9.90 2.51
CA VAL A 97 12.13 11.32 2.77
C VAL A 97 11.74 11.68 4.20
N ALA A 98 10.56 11.25 4.65
CA ALA A 98 10.07 11.55 6.00
C ALA A 98 10.96 10.94 7.11
N PHE A 99 11.57 9.78 6.85
CA PHE A 99 12.58 9.20 7.75
C PHE A 99 13.86 10.01 7.78
N GLN A 100 14.36 10.44 6.63
CA GLN A 100 15.57 11.25 6.54
C GLN A 100 15.42 12.60 7.24
N GLU A 101 14.23 13.18 7.16
CA GLU A 101 13.91 14.45 7.84
C GLU A 101 13.52 14.26 9.33
N GLY A 102 13.59 13.04 9.85
CA GLY A 102 13.29 12.74 11.25
C GLY A 102 11.80 12.88 11.64
N VAL A 103 10.92 13.01 10.66
CA VAL A 103 9.47 13.18 10.88
C VAL A 103 8.77 11.87 11.25
N LEU A 104 9.32 10.73 10.84
CA LEU A 104 8.81 9.41 11.14
C LEU A 104 9.75 8.65 12.07
N GLU A 105 9.20 8.11 13.14
CA GLU A 105 9.90 7.18 14.01
C GLU A 105 9.35 5.76 13.83
N ALA A 106 10.13 4.89 13.18
CA ALA A 106 9.74 3.52 12.87
C ALA A 106 9.50 2.64 14.10
N THR A 107 10.06 3.02 15.25
CA THR A 107 10.02 2.22 16.49
C THR A 107 8.81 2.51 17.38
N LYS A 108 8.02 3.52 17.04
CA LYS A 108 6.85 3.89 17.84
C LYS A 108 5.58 3.21 17.33
N MET A 109 5.02 2.35 18.14
CA MET A 109 3.67 1.81 18.01
C MET A 109 3.38 1.00 16.74
N VAL A 110 2.11 0.67 16.55
CA VAL A 110 1.57 -0.08 15.43
C VAL A 110 1.88 0.60 14.08
N GLY A 111 1.79 1.93 14.04
CA GLY A 111 2.12 2.69 12.82
C GLY A 111 3.57 2.55 12.38
N GLY A 112 4.53 2.46 13.33
CA GLY A 112 5.93 2.21 13.05
C GLY A 112 6.16 0.86 12.36
N TYR A 113 5.48 -0.20 12.80
CA TYR A 113 5.54 -1.51 12.12
C TYR A 113 5.05 -1.43 10.68
N LEU A 114 3.99 -0.68 10.41
CA LEU A 114 3.49 -0.48 9.05
C LEU A 114 4.54 0.16 8.15
N VAL A 115 5.32 1.10 8.68
CA VAL A 115 6.39 1.76 7.94
C VAL A 115 7.56 0.81 7.69
N ILE A 116 7.98 0.04 8.70
CA ILE A 116 9.07 -0.95 8.58
C ILE A 116 8.74 -2.02 7.52
N PHE A 117 7.50 -2.49 7.46
CA PHE A 117 7.07 -3.50 6.50
C PHE A 117 6.82 -2.96 5.08
N ARG A 118 6.99 -1.67 4.85
CA ARG A 118 6.78 -1.03 3.53
C ARG A 118 7.58 -1.65 2.38
N PRO A 119 8.88 -1.96 2.52
CA PRO A 119 9.63 -2.62 1.45
C PRO A 119 9.05 -3.98 1.06
N VAL A 120 8.59 -4.76 2.05
CA VAL A 120 7.97 -6.06 1.80
C VAL A 120 6.65 -5.90 1.05
N TYR A 121 5.83 -4.95 1.46
CA TYR A 121 4.59 -4.60 0.76
C TYR A 121 4.85 -4.24 -0.71
N LEU A 122 5.87 -3.40 -0.97
CA LEU A 122 6.25 -2.97 -2.31
C LEU A 122 6.67 -4.15 -3.20
N LEU A 123 7.48 -5.08 -2.66
CA LEU A 123 7.88 -6.28 -3.37
C LEU A 123 6.67 -7.18 -3.70
N LEU A 124 5.76 -7.37 -2.75
CA LEU A 124 4.58 -8.21 -2.94
C LEU A 124 3.63 -7.62 -3.99
N VAL A 125 3.34 -6.33 -3.96
CA VAL A 125 2.46 -5.70 -4.94
C VAL A 125 3.06 -5.70 -6.35
N THR A 126 4.39 -5.51 -6.45
CA THR A 126 5.11 -5.60 -7.71
C THR A 126 5.10 -7.03 -8.26
N TYR A 127 5.32 -8.02 -7.40
CA TYR A 127 5.24 -9.45 -7.78
C TYR A 127 3.85 -9.81 -8.34
N ILE A 128 2.78 -9.39 -7.69
CA ILE A 128 1.41 -9.64 -8.16
C ILE A 128 1.17 -9.03 -9.55
N LEU A 129 1.65 -7.80 -9.78
CA LEU A 129 1.55 -7.16 -11.10
C LEU A 129 2.32 -7.95 -12.15
N VAL A 130 3.56 -8.33 -11.87
CA VAL A 130 4.40 -9.08 -12.81
C VAL A 130 3.77 -10.43 -13.14
N GLU A 131 3.31 -11.19 -12.15
CA GLU A 131 2.66 -12.48 -12.41
C GLU A 131 1.36 -12.30 -13.23
N HIS A 132 0.57 -11.27 -12.91
CA HIS A 132 -0.63 -10.96 -13.69
C HIS A 132 -0.29 -10.62 -15.14
N TRP A 133 0.73 -9.79 -15.35
CA TRP A 133 1.19 -9.40 -16.69
C TRP A 133 1.70 -10.59 -17.48
N VAL A 134 2.58 -11.39 -16.91
CA VAL A 134 3.14 -12.58 -17.58
C VAL A 134 2.06 -13.57 -17.98
N ARG A 135 1.01 -13.74 -17.17
CA ARG A 135 -0.06 -14.70 -17.46
C ARG A 135 -1.18 -14.19 -18.37
N TYR A 136 -1.43 -12.89 -18.34
CA TYR A 136 -2.63 -12.31 -18.95
C TYR A 136 -2.39 -10.98 -19.69
N GLY A 137 -1.14 -10.50 -19.76
CA GLY A 137 -0.79 -9.20 -20.32
C GLY A 137 -1.06 -9.06 -21.83
N GLU A 138 -1.08 -10.15 -22.57
CA GLU A 138 -1.36 -10.17 -24.01
C GLU A 138 -2.84 -9.86 -24.35
N LYS A 139 -3.71 -9.72 -23.37
CA LYS A 139 -5.15 -9.45 -23.54
C LYS A 139 -5.55 -8.01 -23.24
N PHE A 140 -4.60 -7.09 -23.25
CA PHE A 140 -4.86 -5.65 -23.08
C PHE A 140 -5.06 -4.90 -24.42
N GLU A 141 -5.09 -5.62 -25.54
CA GLU A 141 -5.48 -5.09 -26.84
C GLU A 141 -6.99 -5.01 -27.04
#